data_7a6e39c2d102ca18a3c53aaf11174256
#
_entry.id   7a6e39c2d102ca18a3c53aaf11174256
#
_cell.length_a   1.000
_cell.length_b   1.000
_cell.length_c   1.000
_cell.angle_alpha   90.00
_cell.angle_beta   90.00
_cell.angle_gamma   90.00
#
_symmetry.space_group_name_H-M   'P 1'
#
loop_
_entity.id
_entity.type
_entity.pdbx_description
1 polymer ?
#
loop_
_entity_poly.entity_id
_entity_poly.type
_entity_poly.pdbx_seq_one_letter_code
_entity_poly.pdbx_strand_id
1 'polypeptide(L)'
;MPTPWASAPHPSVLDEGMLSIDLDVIRVTLHVLAATIWVGGQIVLAALVGPLRRAAPEAVPAAARAFAWVAWPAFAVLIVTGFWNLSVGGPLGGAYQMTLMVKLLLVVLSGMGAALHTFTKNPALKGFWGTVGLLGAMGALLLGVSMG
;
A
#
# COMPACT_ATOMS: atom_id res chain seq x y z
N MET A 1 -33.90 -42.92 33.39
CA MET A 1 -34.13 -42.11 32.13
C MET A 1 -33.25 -40.88 32.23
N PRO A 2 -32.28 -40.69 31.35
CA PRO A 2 -31.47 -39.49 31.35
C PRO A 2 -32.30 -38.31 30.83
N THR A 3 -32.16 -37.16 31.48
CA THR A 3 -32.84 -35.91 31.15
C THR A 3 -32.35 -35.35 29.82
N PRO A 4 -33.23 -35.04 28.84
CA PRO A 4 -32.85 -34.66 27.49
C PRO A 4 -32.33 -33.23 27.31
N TRP A 5 -32.07 -32.47 28.38
CA TRP A 5 -31.69 -31.05 28.29
C TRP A 5 -30.39 -30.70 29.01
N ALA A 6 -29.47 -31.64 29.14
CA ALA A 6 -28.11 -31.28 29.47
C ALA A 6 -27.54 -30.52 28.24
N SER A 7 -27.88 -29.22 28.19
CA SER A 7 -27.35 -28.28 27.19
C SER A 7 -25.84 -28.34 27.20
N ALA A 8 -25.26 -28.55 26.02
CA ALA A 8 -23.87 -28.28 25.82
C ALA A 8 -23.54 -26.86 26.36
N PRO A 9 -22.37 -26.66 26.99
CA PRO A 9 -22.01 -25.34 27.46
C PRO A 9 -22.07 -24.37 26.29
N HIS A 10 -22.92 -23.35 26.38
CA HIS A 10 -22.92 -22.25 25.44
C HIS A 10 -21.52 -21.63 25.47
N PRO A 11 -20.86 -21.40 24.30
CA PRO A 11 -19.65 -20.60 24.27
C PRO A 11 -19.95 -19.28 24.99
N SER A 12 -19.10 -18.90 25.93
CA SER A 12 -19.28 -17.70 26.71
C SER A 12 -19.34 -16.51 25.76
N VAL A 13 -20.32 -15.62 25.94
CA VAL A 13 -20.50 -14.38 25.14
C VAL A 13 -19.22 -13.49 25.15
N LEU A 14 -18.28 -13.78 26.04
CA LEU A 14 -17.00 -13.13 26.17
C LEU A 14 -15.98 -13.61 25.12
N ASP A 15 -16.17 -14.81 24.55
CA ASP A 15 -15.29 -15.37 23.52
C ASP A 15 -15.62 -14.85 22.10
N GLU A 16 -16.85 -14.38 21.89
CA GLU A 16 -17.30 -13.82 20.61
C GLU A 16 -17.02 -12.31 20.45
N GLY A 17 -16.59 -11.63 21.50
CA GLY A 17 -16.48 -10.16 21.53
C GLY A 17 -15.08 -9.58 21.38
N MET A 18 -14.03 -10.37 21.45
CA MET A 18 -12.67 -9.88 21.26
C MET A 18 -12.18 -10.23 19.85
N LEU A 19 -11.94 -9.19 19.03
CA LEU A 19 -11.25 -9.34 17.76
C LEU A 19 -9.87 -9.97 18.02
N SER A 20 -9.69 -11.22 17.62
CA SER A 20 -8.39 -11.88 17.71
C SER A 20 -7.42 -11.22 16.72
N ILE A 21 -6.29 -10.74 17.21
CA ILE A 21 -5.20 -10.29 16.35
C ILE A 21 -4.51 -11.54 15.83
N ASP A 22 -4.87 -11.94 14.62
CA ASP A 22 -4.26 -13.06 13.91
C ASP A 22 -3.25 -12.58 12.84
N LEU A 23 -2.59 -13.51 12.19
CA LEU A 23 -1.62 -13.20 11.14
C LEU A 23 -2.24 -12.46 9.96
N ASP A 24 -3.53 -12.65 9.70
CA ASP A 24 -4.23 -11.98 8.61
C ASP A 24 -4.44 -10.50 8.92
N VAL A 25 -4.82 -10.17 10.15
CA VAL A 25 -4.93 -8.77 10.61
C VAL A 25 -3.56 -8.08 10.54
N ILE A 26 -2.49 -8.73 11.00
CA ILE A 26 -1.13 -8.18 10.95
C ILE A 26 -0.72 -7.94 9.49
N ARG A 27 -0.90 -8.91 8.60
CA ARG A 27 -0.56 -8.83 7.19
C ARG A 27 -1.26 -7.68 6.49
N VAL A 28 -2.59 -7.58 6.65
CA VAL A 28 -3.41 -6.53 6.03
C VAL A 28 -3.03 -5.16 6.59
N THR A 29 -2.83 -5.06 7.91
CA THR A 29 -2.41 -3.81 8.57
C THR A 29 -1.06 -3.32 8.04
N LEU A 30 -0.07 -4.21 7.92
CA LEU A 30 1.23 -3.86 7.35
C LEU A 30 1.12 -3.41 5.90
N HIS A 31 0.28 -4.08 5.10
CA HIS A 31 0.05 -3.70 3.70
C HIS A 31 -0.59 -2.31 3.59
N VAL A 32 -1.63 -2.06 4.36
CA VAL A 32 -2.34 -0.77 4.36
C VAL A 32 -1.42 0.35 4.88
N LEU A 33 -0.68 0.12 5.96
CA LEU A 33 0.27 1.10 6.48
C LEU A 33 1.35 1.44 5.45
N ALA A 34 1.93 0.44 4.82
CA ALA A 34 2.94 0.62 3.78
C ALA A 34 2.37 1.36 2.56
N ALA A 35 1.12 1.06 2.14
CA ALA A 35 0.43 1.79 1.08
C ALA A 35 0.19 3.26 1.45
N THR A 36 -0.20 3.54 2.68
CA THR A 36 -0.40 4.91 3.18
C THR A 36 0.90 5.71 3.14
N ILE A 37 2.01 5.12 3.54
CA ILE A 37 3.33 5.77 3.49
C ILE A 37 3.73 6.02 2.03
N TRP A 38 3.61 5.02 1.16
CA TRP A 38 4.03 5.12 -0.25
C TRP A 38 3.19 6.14 -1.03
N VAL A 39 1.86 6.03 -0.99
CA VAL A 39 0.95 6.90 -1.75
C VAL A 39 0.79 8.25 -1.07
N GLY A 40 0.46 8.26 0.21
CA GLY A 40 0.20 9.48 0.97
C GLY A 40 1.45 10.37 1.07
N GLY A 41 2.61 9.77 1.30
CA GLY A 41 3.88 10.49 1.35
C GLY A 41 4.23 11.16 0.02
N GLN A 42 3.99 10.52 -1.13
CA GLN A 42 4.17 11.13 -2.45
C GLN A 42 3.24 12.33 -2.67
N ILE A 43 1.97 12.22 -2.26
CA ILE A 43 0.98 13.32 -2.34
C ILE A 43 1.43 14.51 -1.49
N VAL A 44 1.79 14.25 -0.23
CA VAL A 44 2.26 15.29 0.70
C VAL A 44 3.52 15.96 0.18
N LEU A 45 4.51 15.19 -0.25
CA LEU A 45 5.74 15.75 -0.80
C LEU A 45 5.49 16.59 -2.07
N ALA A 46 4.63 16.10 -2.98
CA ALA A 46 4.25 16.84 -4.18
C ALA A 46 3.58 18.20 -3.84
N ALA A 47 2.70 18.21 -2.84
CA ALA A 47 2.06 19.44 -2.37
C ALA A 47 3.07 20.42 -1.73
N LEU A 48 4.05 19.91 -0.98
CA LEU A 48 5.05 20.73 -0.27
C LEU A 48 6.15 21.25 -1.17
N VAL A 49 6.49 20.59 -2.27
CA VAL A 49 7.61 20.99 -3.14
C VAL A 49 7.47 22.43 -3.66
N GLY A 50 6.28 22.86 -4.05
CA GLY A 50 6.04 24.21 -4.55
C GLY A 50 6.31 25.30 -3.49
N PRO A 51 5.66 25.27 -2.33
CA PRO A 51 5.95 26.16 -1.21
C PRO A 51 7.42 26.13 -0.76
N LEU A 52 7.99 24.92 -0.66
CA LEU A 52 9.36 24.73 -0.19
C LEU A 52 10.39 25.36 -1.13
N ARG A 53 10.19 25.24 -2.46
CA ARG A 53 11.05 25.89 -3.46
C ARG A 53 11.04 27.42 -3.37
N ARG A 54 9.94 27.99 -2.92
CA ARG A 54 9.83 29.47 -2.75
C ARG A 54 10.45 29.96 -1.45
N ALA A 55 10.30 29.19 -0.36
CA ALA A 55 10.71 29.62 0.97
C ALA A 55 12.14 29.18 1.33
N ALA A 56 12.55 27.97 0.91
CA ALA A 56 13.84 27.36 1.27
C ALA A 56 14.23 26.33 0.18
N PRO A 57 14.66 26.77 -1.02
CA PRO A 57 14.93 25.88 -2.16
C PRO A 57 15.99 24.80 -1.85
N GLU A 58 16.94 25.09 -0.98
CA GLU A 58 17.98 24.18 -0.50
C GLU A 58 17.42 23.02 0.35
N ALA A 59 16.25 23.19 0.96
CA ALA A 59 15.62 22.15 1.77
C ALA A 59 14.92 21.06 0.91
N VAL A 60 14.59 21.35 -0.34
CA VAL A 60 13.89 20.40 -1.23
C VAL A 60 14.65 19.08 -1.42
N PRO A 61 15.97 19.07 -1.73
CA PRO A 61 16.71 17.81 -1.84
C PRO A 61 16.81 17.05 -0.52
N ALA A 62 16.89 17.74 0.60
CA ALA A 62 16.96 17.12 1.92
C ALA A 62 15.62 16.43 2.26
N ALA A 63 14.50 17.10 2.06
CA ALA A 63 13.16 16.54 2.25
C ALA A 63 12.92 15.31 1.33
N ALA A 64 13.31 15.40 0.05
CA ALA A 64 13.18 14.28 -0.89
C ALA A 64 14.02 13.07 -0.45
N ARG A 65 15.24 13.26 0.03
CA ARG A 65 16.08 12.19 0.57
C ARG A 65 15.49 11.57 1.83
N ALA A 66 15.03 12.40 2.77
CA ALA A 66 14.42 11.92 4.00
C ALA A 66 13.18 11.09 3.71
N PHE A 67 12.34 11.54 2.78
CA PHE A 67 11.18 10.77 2.33
C PHE A 67 11.60 9.43 1.68
N ALA A 68 12.60 9.42 0.81
CA ALA A 68 13.06 8.21 0.14
C ALA A 68 13.51 7.12 1.14
N TRP A 69 14.15 7.49 2.25
CA TRP A 69 14.56 6.56 3.30
C TRP A 69 13.38 5.84 3.97
N VAL A 70 12.21 6.44 4.00
CA VAL A 70 10.98 5.82 4.54
C VAL A 70 10.18 5.15 3.45
N ALA A 71 10.08 5.77 2.27
CA ALA A 71 9.24 5.32 1.18
C ALA A 71 9.72 4.01 0.55
N TRP A 72 11.02 3.83 0.32
CA TRP A 72 11.52 2.60 -0.29
C TRP A 72 11.36 1.36 0.60
N PRO A 73 11.66 1.39 1.90
CA PRO A 73 11.30 0.28 2.79
C PRO A 73 9.80 -0.01 2.82
N ALA A 74 8.95 1.04 2.85
CA ALA A 74 7.50 0.86 2.78
C ALA A 74 7.07 0.20 1.46
N PHE A 75 7.65 0.58 0.32
CA PHE A 75 7.39 -0.06 -0.97
C PHE A 75 7.82 -1.53 -0.97
N ALA A 76 8.96 -1.87 -0.36
CA ALA A 76 9.39 -3.27 -0.20
C ALA A 76 8.39 -4.07 0.65
N VAL A 77 7.90 -3.51 1.76
CA VAL A 77 6.85 -4.13 2.58
C VAL A 77 5.56 -4.32 1.78
N LEU A 78 5.17 -3.34 0.95
CA LEU A 78 4.02 -3.46 0.04
C LEU A 78 4.15 -4.66 -0.90
N ILE A 79 5.32 -4.84 -1.50
CA ILE A 79 5.59 -5.96 -2.41
C ILE A 79 5.49 -7.29 -1.66
N VAL A 80 6.18 -7.41 -0.52
CA VAL A 80 6.21 -8.64 0.29
C VAL A 80 4.81 -9.01 0.78
N THR A 81 4.08 -8.06 1.36
CA THR A 81 2.72 -8.30 1.87
C THR A 81 1.71 -8.52 0.74
N GLY A 82 1.92 -7.89 -0.42
CA GLY A 82 1.14 -8.15 -1.63
C GLY A 82 1.28 -9.58 -2.11
N PHE A 83 2.50 -10.11 -2.21
CA PHE A 83 2.74 -11.53 -2.54
C PHE A 83 2.17 -12.47 -1.47
N TRP A 84 2.30 -12.12 -0.21
CA TRP A 84 1.70 -12.90 0.89
C TRP A 84 0.17 -12.95 0.74
N ASN A 85 -0.49 -11.83 0.45
CA ASN A 85 -1.94 -11.80 0.18
C ASN A 85 -2.33 -12.75 -0.96
N LEU A 86 -1.52 -12.82 -2.02
CA LEU A 86 -1.77 -13.75 -3.14
C LEU A 86 -1.58 -15.21 -2.76
N SER A 87 -0.63 -15.52 -1.88
CA SER A 87 -0.33 -16.89 -1.49
C SER A 87 -1.39 -17.53 -0.59
N VAL A 88 -2.16 -16.71 0.15
CA VAL A 88 -3.25 -17.17 1.03
C VAL A 88 -4.63 -17.00 0.40
N GLY A 89 -4.73 -16.30 -0.74
CA GLY A 89 -5.95 -16.14 -1.51
C GLY A 89 -6.36 -17.46 -2.18
N GLY A 90 -7.68 -17.71 -2.24
CA GLY A 90 -8.24 -18.86 -2.95
C GLY A 90 -8.12 -18.76 -4.47
N PRO A 91 -8.69 -19.73 -5.22
CA PRO A 91 -8.66 -19.73 -6.68
C PRO A 91 -9.29 -18.45 -7.24
N LEU A 92 -8.53 -17.78 -8.11
CA LEU A 92 -8.89 -16.47 -8.67
C LEU A 92 -9.83 -16.66 -9.87
N GLY A 93 -11.02 -16.06 -9.82
CA GLY A 93 -11.92 -15.96 -10.99
C GLY A 93 -11.33 -15.03 -12.07
N GLY A 94 -11.74 -15.19 -13.34
CA GLY A 94 -11.14 -14.48 -14.46
C GLY A 94 -11.16 -12.95 -14.36
N ALA A 95 -12.26 -12.36 -13.87
CA ALA A 95 -12.36 -10.91 -13.66
C ALA A 95 -11.39 -10.41 -12.58
N TYR A 96 -11.26 -11.17 -11.49
CA TYR A 96 -10.31 -10.86 -10.41
C TYR A 96 -8.86 -10.95 -10.92
N GLN A 97 -8.54 -11.97 -11.70
CA GLN A 97 -7.21 -12.11 -12.32
C GLN A 97 -6.85 -10.90 -13.19
N MET A 98 -7.77 -10.45 -14.04
CA MET A 98 -7.52 -9.28 -14.89
C MET A 98 -7.26 -8.01 -14.05
N THR A 99 -8.09 -7.75 -13.03
CA THR A 99 -7.91 -6.61 -12.13
C THR A 99 -6.57 -6.68 -11.40
N LEU A 100 -6.19 -7.88 -10.93
CA LEU A 100 -4.90 -8.11 -10.29
C LEU A 100 -3.71 -7.83 -11.23
N MET A 101 -3.78 -8.30 -12.48
CA MET A 101 -2.72 -8.04 -13.48
C MET A 101 -2.54 -6.53 -13.72
N VAL A 102 -3.65 -5.80 -13.88
CA VAL A 102 -3.61 -4.33 -14.03
C VAL A 102 -3.03 -3.67 -12.78
N LYS A 103 -3.45 -4.10 -11.58
CA LYS A 103 -2.90 -3.60 -10.32
C LYS A 103 -1.39 -3.83 -10.22
N LEU A 104 -0.91 -5.03 -10.53
CA LEU A 104 0.53 -5.33 -10.51
C LEU A 104 1.31 -4.48 -11.52
N LEU A 105 0.78 -4.28 -12.73
CA LEU A 105 1.37 -3.37 -13.71
C LEU A 105 1.48 -1.94 -13.16
N LEU A 106 0.44 -1.43 -12.52
CA LEU A 106 0.43 -0.09 -11.90
C LEU A 106 1.43 0.02 -10.75
N VAL A 107 1.60 -1.04 -9.96
CA VAL A 107 2.65 -1.11 -8.91
C VAL A 107 4.04 -1.03 -9.53
N VAL A 108 4.31 -1.78 -10.59
CA VAL A 108 5.59 -1.73 -11.32
C VAL A 108 5.83 -0.33 -11.90
N LEU A 109 4.82 0.25 -12.56
CA LEU A 109 4.91 1.62 -13.10
C LEU A 109 5.16 2.66 -12.00
N SER A 110 4.55 2.49 -10.83
CA SER A 110 4.77 3.37 -9.68
C SER A 110 6.21 3.30 -9.17
N GLY A 111 6.73 2.10 -8.93
CA GLY A 111 8.12 1.92 -8.48
C GLY A 111 9.14 2.39 -9.51
N MET A 112 8.93 2.06 -10.79
CA MET A 112 9.80 2.49 -11.89
C MET A 112 9.75 4.02 -12.08
N GLY A 113 8.56 4.62 -12.04
CA GLY A 113 8.41 6.07 -12.13
C GLY A 113 9.14 6.79 -11.00
N ALA A 114 9.02 6.32 -9.76
CA ALA A 114 9.73 6.86 -8.61
C ALA A 114 11.26 6.70 -8.75
N ALA A 115 11.74 5.55 -9.21
CA ALA A 115 13.17 5.31 -9.46
C ALA A 115 13.72 6.24 -10.56
N LEU A 116 13.06 6.29 -11.71
CA LEU A 116 13.47 7.15 -12.83
C LEU A 116 13.39 8.64 -12.46
N HIS A 117 12.38 9.06 -11.69
CA HIS A 117 12.32 10.40 -11.12
C HIS A 117 13.57 10.73 -10.30
N THR A 118 14.07 9.78 -9.53
CA THR A 118 15.25 9.99 -8.67
C THR A 118 16.53 10.13 -9.49
N PHE A 119 16.73 9.32 -10.54
CA PHE A 119 17.95 9.29 -11.33
C PHE A 119 17.97 10.29 -12.49
N THR A 120 16.82 10.81 -12.92
CA THR A 120 16.72 11.74 -14.05
C THR A 120 17.20 13.15 -13.65
N LYS A 121 18.11 13.70 -14.45
CA LYS A 121 18.64 15.07 -14.27
C LYS A 121 17.78 16.13 -14.99
N ASN A 122 17.14 15.77 -16.10
CA ASN A 122 16.29 16.69 -16.87
C ASN A 122 15.00 17.01 -16.10
N PRO A 123 14.70 18.30 -15.82
CA PRO A 123 13.54 18.69 -15.02
C PRO A 123 12.19 18.25 -15.58
N ALA A 124 12.03 18.30 -16.93
CA ALA A 124 10.79 17.91 -17.57
C ALA A 124 10.54 16.39 -17.45
N LEU A 125 11.55 15.58 -17.74
CA LEU A 125 11.49 14.13 -17.58
C LEU A 125 11.35 13.73 -16.12
N LYS A 126 11.98 14.47 -15.21
CA LYS A 126 11.82 14.25 -13.77
C LYS A 126 10.35 14.46 -13.36
N GLY A 127 9.73 15.55 -13.80
CA GLY A 127 8.30 15.80 -13.58
C GLY A 127 7.42 14.70 -14.17
N PHE A 128 7.68 14.29 -15.40
CA PHE A 128 6.95 13.20 -16.07
C PHE A 128 7.01 11.90 -15.27
N TRP A 129 8.20 11.43 -14.90
CA TRP A 129 8.37 10.19 -14.13
C TRP A 129 7.76 10.26 -12.73
N GLY A 130 7.84 11.42 -12.07
CA GLY A 130 7.15 11.64 -10.80
C GLY A 130 5.64 11.51 -10.92
N THR A 131 5.06 12.04 -11.99
CA THR A 131 3.62 11.92 -12.28
C THR A 131 3.23 10.47 -12.59
N VAL A 132 4.01 9.77 -13.42
CA VAL A 132 3.78 8.34 -13.70
C VAL A 132 3.82 7.51 -12.41
N GLY A 133 4.82 7.76 -11.56
CA GLY A 133 4.95 7.08 -10.27
C GLY A 133 3.73 7.29 -9.36
N LEU A 134 3.30 8.55 -9.22
CA LEU A 134 2.15 8.91 -8.38
C LEU A 134 0.84 8.35 -8.93
N LEU A 135 0.56 8.52 -10.23
CA LEU A 135 -0.67 8.01 -10.84
C LEU A 135 -0.73 6.47 -10.80
N GLY A 136 0.40 5.80 -11.01
CA GLY A 136 0.51 4.35 -10.85
C GLY A 136 0.18 3.91 -9.42
N ALA A 137 0.71 4.63 -8.42
CA ALA A 137 0.43 4.36 -7.01
C ALA A 137 -1.05 4.53 -6.66
N MET A 138 -1.66 5.64 -7.11
CA MET A 138 -3.08 5.92 -6.88
C MET A 138 -3.99 4.89 -7.58
N GLY A 139 -3.68 4.54 -8.83
CA GLY A 139 -4.43 3.52 -9.58
C GLY A 139 -4.35 2.14 -8.91
N ALA A 140 -3.15 1.74 -8.46
CA ALA A 140 -2.97 0.48 -7.72
C ALA A 140 -3.75 0.47 -6.39
N LEU A 141 -3.83 1.61 -5.70
CA LEU A 141 -4.63 1.78 -4.47
C LEU A 141 -6.12 1.62 -4.76
N LEU A 142 -6.64 2.32 -5.79
CA LEU A 142 -8.05 2.22 -6.20
C LEU A 142 -8.45 0.79 -6.54
N LEU A 143 -7.65 0.11 -7.35
CA LEU A 143 -7.90 -1.30 -7.67
C LEU A 143 -7.80 -2.20 -6.44
N GLY A 144 -6.87 -1.90 -5.51
CA GLY A 144 -6.76 -2.62 -4.24
C GLY A 144 -8.04 -2.54 -3.42
N VAL A 145 -8.64 -1.36 -3.31
CA VAL A 145 -9.90 -1.13 -2.58
C VAL A 145 -11.07 -1.80 -3.29
N SER A 146 -11.09 -1.82 -4.62
CA SER A 146 -12.18 -2.45 -5.40
C SER A 146 -12.18 -3.98 -5.35
N MET A 147 -11.10 -4.58 -4.88
CA MET A 147 -10.93 -6.04 -4.79
C MET A 147 -11.22 -6.59 -3.37
N GLY A 148 -11.34 -5.75 -2.36
CA GLY A 148 -11.70 -6.09 -0.97
C GLY A 148 -13.16 -5.87 -0.74
#